data_60a705eb8e807409cde83a8a9beb5d19
#
_entry.id   60a705eb8e807409cde83a8a9beb5d19
#
_cell.length_a   1.000
_cell.length_b   1.000
_cell.length_c   1.000
_cell.angle_alpha   90.00
_cell.angle_beta   90.00
_cell.angle_gamma   90.00
#
_symmetry.space_group_name_H-M   'P 1'
#
loop_
_entity.id
_entity.type
_entity.pdbx_description
1 polymer ?
#
loop_
_entity_poly.entity_id
_entity_poly.type
_entity_poly.pdbx_seq_one_letter_code
_entity_poly.pdbx_strand_id
1 'polypeptide(L)'
;MCFASPWRALVVGLCAVGLLGSCSSDDTTLTVFAASSLTDALDDIIAEHVAAGGPPIRVSYAGSSTLAAQIIDGAPADVFISANPEQMDAVTTVIDGHGAPVTIAHNSLVIAVERDNPLGITGLADLERPDLLIAIAAPEVPAGDYARRALDAAGVVFTPTTFETDVRAVVTRVALGEVDAGIVYASDIAGRDTTDDDTAAVAAVPLGHPDAAGITAEYPALALDVTNAAAVDFVAFLGGPIATAAMAARGFGPP
;
A
#
# COMPACT_ATOMS: atom_id res chain seq x y z
N MET A 1 48.36 -80.78 1.14
CA MET A 1 47.52 -81.66 2.01
C MET A 1 46.41 -80.73 2.60
N CYS A 2 45.21 -81.15 2.34
CA CYS A 2 44.01 -80.96 3.11
C CYS A 2 43.46 -79.54 3.28
N PHE A 3 42.35 -79.26 2.60
CA PHE A 3 40.96 -79.35 2.93
C PHE A 3 40.48 -78.21 3.86
N ALA A 4 39.41 -77.52 3.72
CA ALA A 4 38.12 -77.65 3.07
C ALA A 4 37.46 -76.28 3.21
N SER A 5 36.80 -75.78 2.25
CA SER A 5 35.41 -75.64 1.94
C SER A 5 34.48 -74.83 2.93
N PRO A 6 33.39 -74.35 2.47
CA PRO A 6 32.93 -72.95 2.62
C PRO A 6 31.58 -72.91 3.40
N TRP A 7 31.18 -71.78 3.85
CA TRP A 7 29.77 -71.55 4.14
C TRP A 7 29.31 -70.16 3.68
N ARG A 8 28.46 -70.22 2.70
CA ARG A 8 27.66 -69.12 2.21
C ARG A 8 26.58 -68.82 3.24
N ALA A 9 26.62 -67.65 3.79
CA ALA A 9 25.46 -67.09 4.51
C ALA A 9 24.82 -66.03 3.60
N LEU A 10 23.65 -66.36 3.13
CA LEU A 10 22.74 -65.52 2.35
C LEU A 10 22.09 -64.52 3.30
N VAL A 11 22.45 -63.25 3.27
CA VAL A 11 21.76 -62.19 3.99
C VAL A 11 20.77 -61.56 3.01
N VAL A 12 19.49 -61.86 3.20
CA VAL A 12 18.39 -61.21 2.51
C VAL A 12 18.19 -59.82 3.16
N GLY A 13 18.70 -58.81 2.49
CA GLY A 13 18.47 -57.42 2.88
C GLY A 13 17.09 -56.96 2.45
N LEU A 14 16.22 -56.77 3.42
CA LEU A 14 14.86 -56.18 3.28
C LEU A 14 15.04 -54.67 3.03
N CYS A 15 14.95 -54.25 1.76
CA CYS A 15 14.87 -52.84 1.41
C CYS A 15 13.52 -52.30 1.81
N ALA A 16 13.43 -51.64 2.96
CA ALA A 16 12.33 -50.76 3.30
C ALA A 16 12.45 -49.49 2.46
N VAL A 17 11.68 -49.40 1.39
CA VAL A 17 11.47 -48.17 0.63
C VAL A 17 10.61 -47.23 1.50
N GLY A 18 11.27 -46.36 2.26
CA GLY A 18 10.63 -45.25 2.92
C GLY A 18 10.20 -44.24 1.86
N LEU A 19 8.91 -44.16 1.56
CA LEU A 19 8.27 -43.03 0.88
C LEU A 19 8.40 -41.82 1.80
N LEU A 20 9.49 -41.08 1.65
CA LEU A 20 9.58 -39.71 2.11
C LEU A 20 8.66 -38.89 1.16
N GLY A 21 7.41 -38.74 1.56
CA GLY A 21 6.55 -37.72 1.03
C GLY A 21 7.20 -36.38 1.31
N SER A 22 7.93 -35.86 0.33
CA SER A 22 8.33 -34.47 0.28
C SER A 22 7.06 -33.66 0.11
N CYS A 23 6.47 -33.19 1.20
CA CYS A 23 5.63 -32.02 1.15
C CYS A 23 6.58 -30.86 0.81
N SER A 24 6.82 -30.62 -0.46
CA SER A 24 7.19 -29.29 -0.92
C SER A 24 5.93 -28.43 -0.72
N SER A 25 5.79 -27.81 0.43
CA SER A 25 5.11 -26.52 0.47
C SER A 25 5.93 -25.63 -0.46
N ASP A 26 5.44 -25.43 -1.68
CA ASP A 26 5.86 -24.28 -2.48
C ASP A 26 5.47 -23.04 -1.65
N ASP A 27 6.41 -22.58 -0.86
CA ASP A 27 6.32 -21.35 -0.07
C ASP A 27 6.49 -20.19 -1.07
N THR A 28 5.49 -20.04 -1.96
CA THR A 28 5.46 -18.98 -2.94
C THR A 28 5.13 -17.68 -2.22
N THR A 29 6.17 -16.91 -1.90
CA THR A 29 6.03 -15.56 -1.35
C THR A 29 5.31 -14.70 -2.39
N LEU A 30 4.16 -14.13 -2.04
CA LEU A 30 3.48 -13.16 -2.89
C LEU A 30 4.25 -11.84 -2.92
N THR A 31 4.36 -11.25 -4.10
CA THR A 31 4.89 -9.90 -4.29
C THR A 31 3.73 -8.93 -4.51
N VAL A 32 3.55 -8.01 -3.59
CA VAL A 32 2.48 -6.99 -3.62
C VAL A 32 3.08 -5.63 -3.90
N PHE A 33 2.55 -4.92 -4.89
CA PHE A 33 2.84 -3.52 -5.13
C PHE A 33 1.68 -2.68 -4.61
N ALA A 34 1.92 -1.83 -3.62
CA ALA A 34 0.87 -1.09 -2.92
C ALA A 34 1.20 0.41 -2.78
N ALA A 35 0.17 1.23 -2.92
CA ALA A 35 0.26 2.67 -2.66
C ALA A 35 0.87 2.95 -1.28
N SER A 36 1.79 3.92 -1.20
CA SER A 36 2.55 4.23 0.02
C SER A 36 1.67 4.60 1.21
N SER A 37 0.50 5.20 0.98
CA SER A 37 -0.48 5.51 2.03
C SER A 37 -1.05 4.29 2.75
N LEU A 38 -0.93 3.08 2.16
CA LEU A 38 -1.41 1.84 2.75
C LEU A 38 -0.42 1.20 3.73
N THR A 39 0.81 1.68 3.84
CA THR A 39 1.91 0.99 4.54
C THR A 39 1.46 0.43 5.91
N ASP A 40 0.98 1.28 6.79
CA ASP A 40 0.68 0.87 8.17
C ASP A 40 -0.55 -0.07 8.24
N ALA A 41 -1.58 0.20 7.42
CA ALA A 41 -2.78 -0.62 7.37
C ALA A 41 -2.52 -1.99 6.73
N LEU A 42 -1.75 -2.00 5.65
CA LEU A 42 -1.46 -3.24 4.92
C LEU A 42 -0.50 -4.15 5.69
N ASP A 43 0.45 -3.59 6.44
CA ASP A 43 1.33 -4.38 7.31
C ASP A 43 0.52 -5.10 8.40
N ASP A 44 -0.46 -4.42 9.03
CA ASP A 44 -1.38 -5.04 9.98
C ASP A 44 -2.22 -6.15 9.30
N ILE A 45 -2.77 -5.90 8.12
CA ILE A 45 -3.58 -6.85 7.35
C ILE A 45 -2.77 -8.08 6.95
N ILE A 46 -1.52 -7.90 6.52
CA ILE A 46 -0.62 -8.99 6.15
C ILE A 46 -0.31 -9.87 7.36
N ALA A 47 -0.08 -9.28 8.53
CA ALA A 47 0.14 -10.04 9.75
C ALA A 47 -1.06 -10.96 10.07
N GLU A 48 -2.29 -10.45 9.95
CA GLU A 48 -3.52 -11.22 10.14
C GLU A 48 -3.69 -12.31 9.05
N HIS A 49 -3.40 -11.98 7.78
CA HIS A 49 -3.48 -12.94 6.67
C HIS A 49 -2.52 -14.12 6.87
N VAL A 50 -1.27 -13.86 7.25
CA VAL A 50 -0.27 -14.89 7.52
C VAL A 50 -0.65 -15.71 8.76
N ALA A 51 -1.17 -15.06 9.82
CA ALA A 51 -1.67 -15.75 11.01
C ALA A 51 -2.87 -16.67 10.70
N ALA A 52 -3.68 -16.34 9.70
CA ALA A 52 -4.76 -17.16 9.18
C ALA A 52 -4.29 -18.32 8.28
N GLY A 53 -2.99 -18.46 8.04
CA GLY A 53 -2.40 -19.53 7.22
C GLY A 53 -2.15 -19.16 5.76
N GLY A 54 -2.28 -17.90 5.41
CA GLY A 54 -1.90 -17.39 4.09
C GLY A 54 -0.38 -17.41 3.85
N PRO A 55 0.08 -17.35 2.59
CA PRO A 55 1.50 -17.36 2.26
C PRO A 55 2.21 -16.09 2.76
N PRO A 56 3.55 -16.14 2.90
CA PRO A 56 4.36 -14.95 3.14
C PRO A 56 4.15 -13.91 2.04
N ILE A 57 4.16 -12.63 2.41
CA ILE A 57 3.96 -11.50 1.49
C ILE A 57 5.15 -10.56 1.58
N ARG A 58 5.65 -10.15 0.43
CA ARG A 58 6.63 -9.07 0.28
C ARG A 58 5.95 -7.89 -0.38
N VAL A 59 6.06 -6.70 0.23
CA VAL A 59 5.44 -5.49 -0.31
C VAL A 59 6.50 -4.52 -0.82
N SER A 60 6.19 -3.88 -1.95
CA SER A 60 6.86 -2.68 -2.44
C SER A 60 5.90 -1.51 -2.32
N TYR A 61 6.24 -0.55 -1.47
CA TYR A 61 5.47 0.67 -1.28
C TYR A 61 6.05 1.83 -2.09
N ALA A 62 5.22 2.49 -2.90
CA ALA A 62 5.58 3.71 -3.64
C ALA A 62 4.32 4.47 -4.08
N GLY A 63 4.48 5.58 -4.81
CA GLY A 63 3.36 6.21 -5.50
C GLY A 63 2.73 5.24 -6.52
N SER A 64 1.41 5.20 -6.60
CA SER A 64 0.71 4.24 -7.49
C SER A 64 1.10 4.40 -8.95
N SER A 65 1.39 5.62 -9.42
CA SER A 65 1.88 5.87 -10.78
C SER A 65 3.24 5.22 -11.06
N THR A 66 4.16 5.28 -10.09
CA THR A 66 5.46 4.61 -10.18
C THR A 66 5.31 3.09 -10.24
N LEU A 67 4.45 2.53 -9.38
CA LEU A 67 4.21 1.07 -9.35
C LEU A 67 3.50 0.58 -10.61
N ALA A 68 2.51 1.34 -11.10
CA ALA A 68 1.82 1.03 -12.36
C ALA A 68 2.81 1.01 -13.54
N ALA A 69 3.69 2.01 -13.65
CA ALA A 69 4.73 2.04 -14.67
C ALA A 69 5.67 0.82 -14.58
N GLN A 70 6.10 0.44 -13.37
CA GLN A 70 6.95 -0.73 -13.16
C GLN A 70 6.24 -2.04 -13.59
N ILE A 71 4.94 -2.20 -13.28
CA ILE A 71 4.16 -3.37 -13.69
C ILE A 71 4.04 -3.42 -15.22
N ILE A 72 3.72 -2.30 -15.84
CA ILE A 72 3.62 -2.17 -17.31
C ILE A 72 4.96 -2.50 -17.99
N ASP A 73 6.08 -2.12 -17.37
CA ASP A 73 7.44 -2.44 -17.83
C ASP A 73 7.87 -3.89 -17.50
N GLY A 74 6.99 -4.70 -16.91
CA GLY A 74 7.20 -6.12 -16.67
C GLY A 74 7.81 -6.46 -15.30
N ALA A 75 7.73 -5.58 -14.30
CA ALA A 75 8.13 -5.94 -12.94
C ALA A 75 7.25 -7.07 -12.39
N PRO A 76 7.83 -8.08 -11.72
CA PRO A 76 7.10 -9.25 -11.23
C PRO A 76 6.32 -8.89 -9.97
N ALA A 77 5.07 -8.50 -10.12
CA ALA A 77 4.11 -8.35 -9.05
C ALA A 77 2.97 -9.36 -9.19
N ASP A 78 2.46 -9.88 -8.10
CA ASP A 78 1.30 -10.78 -8.05
C ASP A 78 0.00 -10.01 -7.80
N VAL A 79 0.09 -8.96 -6.98
CA VAL A 79 -1.05 -8.10 -6.60
C VAL A 79 -0.65 -6.63 -6.74
N PHE A 80 -1.55 -5.82 -7.28
CA PHE A 80 -1.44 -4.37 -7.33
C PHE A 80 -2.56 -3.71 -6.53
N ILE A 81 -2.22 -2.72 -5.69
CA ILE A 81 -3.17 -1.94 -4.90
C ILE A 81 -2.88 -0.46 -5.15
N SER A 82 -3.79 0.19 -5.87
CA SER A 82 -3.66 1.60 -6.23
C SER A 82 -4.43 2.51 -5.27
N ALA A 83 -4.06 3.79 -5.20
CA ALA A 83 -4.79 4.84 -4.49
C ALA A 83 -5.74 5.62 -5.42
N ASN A 84 -5.94 5.17 -6.65
CA ASN A 84 -6.98 5.67 -7.56
C ASN A 84 -7.30 4.66 -8.67
N PRO A 85 -8.49 4.75 -9.29
CA PRO A 85 -8.87 3.92 -10.43
C PRO A 85 -8.02 4.16 -11.68
N GLU A 86 -7.55 5.40 -11.92
CA GLU A 86 -6.85 5.75 -13.15
C GLU A 86 -5.53 4.97 -13.31
N GLN A 87 -4.76 4.77 -12.23
CA GLN A 87 -3.55 3.96 -12.27
C GLN A 87 -3.86 2.46 -12.36
N MET A 88 -4.97 2.01 -11.78
CA MET A 88 -5.46 0.65 -11.95
C MET A 88 -5.85 0.39 -13.41
N ASP A 89 -6.60 1.31 -14.04
CA ASP A 89 -7.02 1.21 -15.43
C ASP A 89 -5.81 1.20 -16.38
N ALA A 90 -4.78 1.99 -16.08
CA ALA A 90 -3.54 1.97 -16.86
C ALA A 90 -2.90 0.58 -16.90
N VAL A 91 -2.88 -0.13 -15.76
CA VAL A 91 -2.35 -1.50 -15.67
C VAL A 91 -3.27 -2.49 -16.39
N THR A 92 -4.57 -2.47 -16.10
CA THR A 92 -5.54 -3.43 -16.68
C THR A 92 -5.70 -3.31 -18.20
N THR A 93 -5.38 -2.14 -18.76
CA THR A 93 -5.42 -1.93 -20.21
C THR A 93 -4.25 -2.63 -20.93
N VAL A 94 -3.14 -2.88 -20.22
CA VAL A 94 -1.90 -3.41 -20.83
C VAL A 94 -1.65 -4.87 -20.45
N ILE A 95 -2.00 -5.27 -19.22
CA ILE A 95 -1.75 -6.62 -18.70
C ILE A 95 -2.95 -7.52 -18.99
N ASP A 96 -2.72 -8.66 -19.65
CA ASP A 96 -3.72 -9.69 -19.86
C ASP A 96 -3.75 -10.71 -18.70
N GLY A 97 -4.88 -11.38 -18.51
CA GLY A 97 -5.02 -12.48 -17.54
C GLY A 97 -5.26 -12.06 -16.10
N HIS A 98 -5.43 -10.75 -15.86
CA HIS A 98 -5.76 -10.21 -14.55
C HIS A 98 -7.21 -10.49 -14.11
N GLY A 99 -7.47 -10.35 -12.78
CA GLY A 99 -8.80 -10.38 -12.19
C GLY A 99 -9.61 -9.11 -12.47
N ALA A 100 -10.77 -9.01 -11.83
CA ALA A 100 -11.51 -7.76 -11.74
C ALA A 100 -10.97 -6.95 -10.53
N PRO A 101 -10.73 -5.63 -10.66
CA PRO A 101 -10.39 -4.80 -9.53
C PRO A 101 -11.51 -4.81 -8.46
N VAL A 102 -11.11 -4.81 -7.20
CA VAL A 102 -12.02 -4.76 -6.04
C VAL A 102 -11.66 -3.54 -5.22
N THR A 103 -12.61 -2.61 -5.02
CA THR A 103 -12.43 -1.49 -4.11
C THR A 103 -12.36 -2.01 -2.67
N ILE A 104 -11.26 -1.71 -1.96
CA ILE A 104 -11.01 -2.20 -0.60
C ILE A 104 -11.16 -1.11 0.46
N ALA A 105 -11.09 0.16 0.09
CA ALA A 105 -11.24 1.29 0.99
C ALA A 105 -11.47 2.60 0.21
N HIS A 106 -11.92 3.63 0.93
CA HIS A 106 -11.87 5.03 0.50
C HIS A 106 -11.03 5.85 1.46
N ASN A 107 -10.59 7.05 1.04
CA ASN A 107 -9.82 7.94 1.88
C ASN A 107 -10.18 9.40 1.58
N SER A 108 -10.12 10.26 2.59
CA SER A 108 -10.33 11.68 2.44
C SER A 108 -9.00 12.45 2.48
N LEU A 109 -9.00 13.66 1.94
CA LEU A 109 -7.85 14.56 2.02
C LEU A 109 -7.91 15.44 3.26
N VAL A 110 -6.72 15.77 3.77
CA VAL A 110 -6.48 16.72 4.85
C VAL A 110 -5.25 17.56 4.53
N ILE A 111 -5.08 18.67 5.24
CA ILE A 111 -3.83 19.42 5.23
C ILE A 111 -2.98 18.90 6.39
N ALA A 112 -1.79 18.42 6.10
CA ALA A 112 -0.75 18.11 7.07
C ALA A 112 -0.06 19.39 7.48
N VAL A 113 0.09 19.62 8.77
CA VAL A 113 0.82 20.75 9.34
C VAL A 113 1.67 20.25 10.52
N GLU A 114 2.61 21.05 11.00
CA GLU A 114 3.31 20.77 12.26
C GLU A 114 2.28 20.58 13.40
N ARG A 115 2.57 19.67 14.34
CA ARG A 115 1.65 19.23 15.41
C ARG A 115 0.87 20.34 16.10
N ASP A 116 1.54 21.41 16.49
CA ASP A 116 0.93 22.52 17.21
C ASP A 116 0.33 23.58 16.30
N ASN A 117 0.40 23.37 14.97
CA ASN A 117 -0.07 24.30 13.95
C ASN A 117 0.33 25.76 14.23
N PRO A 118 1.62 26.05 14.36
CA PRO A 118 2.09 27.36 14.83
C PRO A 118 1.73 28.49 13.86
N LEU A 119 1.47 28.17 12.58
CA LEU A 119 1.09 29.13 11.56
C LEU A 119 -0.42 29.34 11.44
N GLY A 120 -1.22 28.64 12.25
CA GLY A 120 -2.66 28.78 12.35
C GLY A 120 -3.39 28.49 11.03
N ILE A 121 -2.96 27.49 10.28
CA ILE A 121 -3.63 27.04 9.04
C ILE A 121 -4.94 26.36 9.43
N THR A 122 -6.07 26.79 8.83
CA THR A 122 -7.42 26.34 9.16
C THR A 122 -8.15 25.71 7.98
N GLY A 123 -7.61 25.83 6.76
CA GLY A 123 -8.20 25.28 5.55
C GLY A 123 -7.40 25.64 4.30
N LEU A 124 -7.90 25.19 3.12
CA LEU A 124 -7.23 25.37 1.84
C LEU A 124 -6.96 26.84 1.51
N ALA A 125 -7.85 27.77 1.89
CA ALA A 125 -7.68 29.19 1.59
C ALA A 125 -6.41 29.79 2.24
N ASP A 126 -5.95 29.23 3.38
CA ASP A 126 -4.73 29.71 4.02
C ASP A 126 -3.46 29.34 3.21
N LEU A 127 -3.56 28.34 2.32
CA LEU A 127 -2.44 27.92 1.47
C LEU A 127 -2.09 28.97 0.38
N GLU A 128 -2.94 29.97 0.13
CA GLU A 128 -2.63 31.09 -0.76
C GLU A 128 -1.65 32.11 -0.16
N ARG A 129 -1.32 31.96 1.13
CA ARG A 129 -0.34 32.83 1.80
C ARG A 129 1.04 32.68 1.14
N PRO A 130 1.66 33.79 0.68
CA PRO A 130 2.89 33.72 -0.10
C PRO A 130 4.15 33.42 0.74
N ASP A 131 4.02 33.46 2.05
CA ASP A 131 5.08 33.14 3.02
C ASP A 131 5.15 31.65 3.37
N LEU A 132 4.17 30.82 2.95
CA LEU A 132 4.14 29.40 3.24
C LEU A 132 4.97 28.57 2.26
N LEU A 133 5.71 27.62 2.81
CA LEU A 133 6.35 26.55 2.05
C LEU A 133 5.40 25.33 2.03
N ILE A 134 4.99 24.92 0.83
CA ILE A 134 3.96 23.88 0.68
C ILE A 134 4.49 22.74 -0.20
N ALA A 135 4.36 21.51 0.29
CA ALA A 135 4.60 20.30 -0.50
C ALA A 135 3.28 19.65 -0.92
N ILE A 136 3.21 19.15 -2.13
CA ILE A 136 2.17 18.22 -2.58
C ILE A 136 2.82 17.08 -3.37
N ALA A 137 2.12 15.97 -3.53
CA ALA A 137 2.57 14.93 -4.44
C ALA A 137 2.50 15.44 -5.90
N ALA A 138 3.33 14.90 -6.78
CA ALA A 138 3.35 15.28 -8.18
C ALA A 138 1.99 15.00 -8.87
N PRO A 139 1.63 15.75 -9.92
CA PRO A 139 0.31 15.65 -10.55
C PRO A 139 -0.06 14.26 -11.07
N GLU A 140 0.91 13.45 -11.45
CA GLU A 140 0.74 12.07 -11.90
C GLU A 140 0.54 11.06 -10.76
N VAL A 141 0.85 11.46 -9.52
CA VAL A 141 0.63 10.65 -8.32
C VAL A 141 -0.83 10.82 -7.86
N PRO A 142 -1.54 9.75 -7.46
CA PRO A 142 -2.95 9.88 -7.04
C PRO A 142 -3.20 10.98 -6.01
N ALA A 143 -2.37 11.08 -4.96
CA ALA A 143 -2.51 12.13 -3.95
C ALA A 143 -2.36 13.54 -4.54
N GLY A 144 -1.49 13.73 -5.54
CA GLY A 144 -1.33 14.99 -6.26
C GLY A 144 -2.51 15.33 -7.14
N ASP A 145 -3.07 14.35 -7.87
CA ASP A 145 -4.28 14.55 -8.67
C ASP A 145 -5.47 14.93 -7.78
N TYR A 146 -5.70 14.18 -6.70
CA TYR A 146 -6.79 14.52 -5.75
C TYR A 146 -6.57 15.88 -5.07
N ALA A 147 -5.32 16.22 -4.70
CA ALA A 147 -5.01 17.54 -4.15
C ALA A 147 -5.34 18.66 -5.15
N ARG A 148 -4.93 18.50 -6.42
CA ARG A 148 -5.28 19.46 -7.48
C ARG A 148 -6.78 19.60 -7.66
N ARG A 149 -7.53 18.49 -7.71
CA ARG A 149 -9.00 18.50 -7.80
C ARG A 149 -9.63 19.23 -6.62
N ALA A 150 -9.11 19.04 -5.41
CA ALA A 150 -9.60 19.71 -4.21
C ALA A 150 -9.33 21.23 -4.25
N LEU A 151 -8.15 21.64 -4.71
CA LEU A 151 -7.78 23.03 -4.90
C LEU A 151 -8.65 23.70 -5.98
N ASP A 152 -8.83 23.04 -7.12
CA ASP A 152 -9.68 23.53 -8.21
C ASP A 152 -11.14 23.72 -7.73
N ALA A 153 -11.69 22.75 -6.98
CA ALA A 153 -13.04 22.82 -6.41
C ALA A 153 -13.19 23.95 -5.38
N ALA A 154 -12.13 24.26 -4.65
CA ALA A 154 -12.11 25.36 -3.68
C ALA A 154 -11.79 26.73 -4.31
N GLY A 155 -11.35 26.75 -5.58
CA GLY A 155 -10.86 27.97 -6.25
C GLY A 155 -9.57 28.53 -5.65
N VAL A 156 -8.77 27.68 -4.99
CA VAL A 156 -7.50 28.04 -4.32
C VAL A 156 -6.34 27.85 -5.26
N VAL A 157 -5.48 28.86 -5.37
CA VAL A 157 -4.32 28.85 -6.27
C VAL A 157 -3.05 29.23 -5.52
N PHE A 158 -2.06 28.31 -5.52
CA PHE A 158 -0.71 28.60 -5.04
C PHE A 158 0.32 27.86 -5.90
N THR A 159 1.58 28.18 -5.72
CA THR A 159 2.68 27.44 -6.34
C THR A 159 3.35 26.56 -5.28
N PRO A 160 3.30 25.22 -5.41
CA PRO A 160 3.99 24.34 -4.49
C PRO A 160 5.49 24.63 -4.45
N THR A 161 6.08 24.55 -3.27
CA THR A 161 7.53 24.65 -3.07
C THR A 161 8.24 23.43 -3.65
N THR A 162 7.61 22.26 -3.50
CA THR A 162 8.13 20.99 -4.01
C THR A 162 7.00 20.05 -4.41
N PHE A 163 7.33 19.16 -5.36
CA PHE A 163 6.50 18.03 -5.75
C PHE A 163 7.18 16.73 -5.31
N GLU A 164 6.44 15.87 -4.61
CA GLU A 164 6.96 14.61 -4.08
C GLU A 164 6.48 13.41 -4.92
N THR A 165 7.28 12.35 -4.93
CA THR A 165 7.01 11.13 -5.71
C THR A 165 5.91 10.25 -5.11
N ASP A 166 5.55 10.47 -3.86
CA ASP A 166 4.46 9.81 -3.14
C ASP A 166 3.98 10.67 -1.95
N VAL A 167 2.83 10.30 -1.38
CA VAL A 167 2.20 11.08 -0.30
C VAL A 167 2.97 11.00 1.02
N ARG A 168 3.66 9.89 1.31
CA ARG A 168 4.43 9.78 2.56
C ARG A 168 5.64 10.69 2.56
N ALA A 169 6.24 10.94 1.40
CA ALA A 169 7.30 11.94 1.27
C ALA A 169 6.79 13.35 1.62
N VAL A 170 5.54 13.70 1.26
CA VAL A 170 4.92 14.97 1.69
C VAL A 170 4.82 15.04 3.22
N VAL A 171 4.30 13.98 3.88
CA VAL A 171 4.21 13.92 5.34
C VAL A 171 5.58 14.09 6.00
N THR A 172 6.59 13.40 5.46
CA THR A 172 7.97 13.46 5.97
C THR A 172 8.53 14.88 5.89
N ARG A 173 8.28 15.62 4.80
CA ARG A 173 8.73 17.01 4.67
C ARG A 173 8.12 17.92 5.75
N VAL A 174 6.82 17.75 6.01
CA VAL A 174 6.14 18.49 7.10
C VAL A 174 6.71 18.10 8.46
N ALA A 175 6.89 16.80 8.71
CA ALA A 175 7.41 16.28 9.97
C ALA A 175 8.82 16.78 10.30
N LEU A 176 9.66 16.97 9.26
CA LEU A 176 11.02 17.48 9.39
C LEU A 176 11.08 19.03 9.42
N GLY A 177 9.94 19.73 9.27
CA GLY A 177 9.90 21.18 9.20
C GLY A 177 10.56 21.76 7.94
N GLU A 178 10.69 20.97 6.87
CA GLU A 178 11.22 21.42 5.58
C GLU A 178 10.19 22.21 4.77
N VAL A 179 8.90 22.01 5.09
CA VAL A 179 7.75 22.75 4.58
C VAL A 179 6.75 22.98 5.72
N ASP A 180 5.92 24.01 5.55
CA ASP A 180 4.93 24.43 6.55
C ASP A 180 3.63 23.62 6.49
N ALA A 181 3.28 23.14 5.29
CA ALA A 181 2.07 22.38 5.05
C ALA A 181 2.20 21.43 3.84
N GLY A 182 1.29 20.45 3.79
CA GLY A 182 1.11 19.59 2.64
C GLY A 182 -0.31 19.07 2.55
N ILE A 183 -0.79 18.67 1.35
CA ILE A 183 -2.06 18.00 1.17
C ILE A 183 -1.80 16.50 1.09
N VAL A 184 -2.41 15.74 2.01
CA VAL A 184 -2.21 14.30 2.21
C VAL A 184 -3.52 13.59 2.49
N TYR A 185 -3.52 12.27 2.61
CA TYR A 185 -4.70 11.55 3.04
C TYR A 185 -4.86 11.57 4.56
N ALA A 186 -6.10 11.45 5.03
CA ALA A 186 -6.40 11.39 6.46
C ALA A 186 -5.70 10.20 7.13
N SER A 187 -5.61 9.05 6.45
CA SER A 187 -4.91 7.86 6.94
C SER A 187 -3.41 8.05 7.13
N ASP A 188 -2.79 8.98 6.39
CA ASP A 188 -1.36 9.26 6.53
C ASP A 188 -1.02 9.91 7.88
N ILE A 189 -2.02 10.42 8.58
CA ILE A 189 -1.88 11.06 9.88
C ILE A 189 -2.61 10.29 10.98
N ALA A 190 -3.81 9.74 10.67
CA ALA A 190 -4.60 8.97 11.61
C ALA A 190 -3.97 7.60 11.91
N GLY A 191 -4.14 7.13 13.16
CA GLY A 191 -3.75 5.78 13.56
C GLY A 191 -2.26 5.51 13.62
N ARG A 192 -1.42 6.53 13.50
CA ARG A 192 0.02 6.41 13.70
C ARG A 192 0.34 6.31 15.18
N ASP A 193 1.20 5.36 15.52
CA ASP A 193 1.66 5.22 16.90
C ASP A 193 2.47 6.48 17.26
N THR A 194 2.02 7.20 18.29
CA THR A 194 2.67 8.44 18.76
C THR A 194 4.05 8.18 19.40
N THR A 195 4.49 6.93 19.38
CA THR A 195 5.81 6.52 19.87
C THR A 195 6.89 6.54 18.77
N ASP A 196 6.52 6.57 17.47
CA ASP A 196 7.46 6.77 16.38
C ASP A 196 7.71 8.27 16.19
N ASP A 197 8.95 8.67 16.37
CA ASP A 197 9.40 10.06 16.64
C ASP A 197 9.06 11.04 15.50
N ASP A 198 9.11 10.61 14.24
CA ASP A 198 9.00 11.53 13.09
C ASP A 198 7.55 11.90 12.72
N THR A 199 6.56 11.05 13.01
CA THR A 199 5.16 11.29 12.62
C THR A 199 4.31 11.86 13.75
N ALA A 200 4.78 11.74 14.99
CA ALA A 200 4.26 12.45 16.14
C ALA A 200 4.35 13.99 15.99
N ALA A 201 5.08 14.48 14.98
CA ALA A 201 5.29 15.89 14.70
C ALA A 201 4.22 16.54 13.80
N VAL A 202 3.27 15.76 13.23
CA VAL A 202 2.30 16.24 12.26
C VAL A 202 0.88 16.19 12.80
N ALA A 203 0.08 17.22 12.46
CA ALA A 203 -1.36 17.29 12.74
C ALA A 203 -2.17 17.42 11.45
N ALA A 204 -3.42 16.94 11.47
CA ALA A 204 -4.36 17.08 10.38
C ALA A 204 -5.25 18.30 10.57
N VAL A 205 -5.37 19.13 9.53
CA VAL A 205 -6.33 20.21 9.43
C VAL A 205 -7.32 19.87 8.31
N PRO A 206 -8.65 19.99 8.54
CA PRO A 206 -9.63 19.78 7.49
C PRO A 206 -9.41 20.72 6.30
N LEU A 207 -9.83 20.31 5.09
CA LEU A 207 -9.73 21.17 3.91
C LEU A 207 -10.51 22.48 4.04
N GLY A 208 -11.54 22.52 4.88
CA GLY A 208 -12.31 23.72 5.18
C GLY A 208 -13.21 24.22 4.04
N HIS A 209 -13.39 23.43 2.97
CA HIS A 209 -14.22 23.75 1.83
C HIS A 209 -15.17 22.58 1.50
N PRO A 210 -16.51 22.79 1.40
CA PRO A 210 -17.46 21.69 1.25
C PRO A 210 -17.28 20.88 -0.03
N ASP A 211 -17.00 21.52 -1.18
CA ASP A 211 -16.84 20.85 -2.46
C ASP A 211 -15.52 20.07 -2.53
N ALA A 212 -14.46 20.57 -1.89
CA ALA A 212 -13.18 19.86 -1.76
C ALA A 212 -13.29 18.66 -0.81
N ALA A 213 -14.08 18.79 0.29
CA ALA A 213 -14.27 17.71 1.26
C ALA A 213 -15.06 16.51 0.69
N GLY A 214 -15.78 16.69 -0.42
CA GLY A 214 -16.46 15.62 -1.15
C GLY A 214 -15.53 14.79 -2.04
N ILE A 215 -14.29 15.20 -2.23
CA ILE A 215 -13.30 14.47 -3.05
C ILE A 215 -12.67 13.38 -2.19
N THR A 216 -12.90 12.12 -2.59
CA THR A 216 -12.39 10.94 -1.91
C THR A 216 -11.53 10.10 -2.85
N ALA A 217 -10.45 9.55 -2.33
CA ALA A 217 -9.64 8.57 -3.02
C ALA A 217 -10.27 7.19 -2.90
N GLU A 218 -10.22 6.41 -3.97
CA GLU A 218 -10.67 5.02 -4.01
C GLU A 218 -9.46 4.11 -4.14
N TYR A 219 -9.47 3.00 -3.40
CA TYR A 219 -8.36 2.04 -3.38
C TYR A 219 -8.79 0.72 -4.02
N PRO A 220 -8.60 0.54 -5.34
CA PRO A 220 -8.77 -0.73 -6.00
C PRO A 220 -7.57 -1.66 -5.77
N ALA A 221 -7.85 -2.95 -5.53
CA ALA A 221 -6.89 -4.04 -5.45
C ALA A 221 -7.13 -5.05 -6.57
N LEU A 222 -6.07 -5.63 -7.13
CA LEU A 222 -6.12 -6.50 -8.29
C LEU A 222 -5.11 -7.65 -8.19
N ALA A 223 -5.54 -8.89 -8.43
CA ALA A 223 -4.64 -9.99 -8.76
C ALA A 223 -4.23 -9.89 -10.22
N LEU A 224 -2.92 -9.77 -10.48
CA LEU A 224 -2.39 -9.55 -11.83
C LEU A 224 -2.41 -10.80 -12.70
N ASP A 225 -2.57 -12.00 -12.09
CA ASP A 225 -2.79 -13.27 -12.78
C ASP A 225 -3.86 -14.07 -12.02
N VAL A 226 -5.01 -14.31 -12.68
CA VAL A 226 -6.10 -15.13 -12.09
C VAL A 226 -5.74 -16.60 -11.91
N THR A 227 -4.66 -17.08 -12.50
CA THR A 227 -4.17 -18.45 -12.29
C THR A 227 -3.33 -18.57 -11.02
N ASN A 228 -2.87 -17.46 -10.44
CA ASN A 228 -2.24 -17.42 -9.12
C ASN A 228 -3.32 -17.39 -8.04
N ALA A 229 -3.72 -18.59 -7.57
CA ALA A 229 -4.76 -18.73 -6.57
C ALA A 229 -4.46 -17.96 -5.26
N ALA A 230 -3.18 -17.91 -4.84
CA ALA A 230 -2.80 -17.19 -3.64
C ALA A 230 -2.98 -15.67 -3.77
N ALA A 231 -2.73 -15.10 -4.96
CA ALA A 231 -2.98 -13.69 -5.24
C ALA A 231 -4.48 -13.37 -5.23
N VAL A 232 -5.29 -14.25 -5.85
CA VAL A 232 -6.75 -14.12 -5.87
C VAL A 232 -7.33 -14.21 -4.45
N ASP A 233 -6.87 -15.17 -3.65
CA ASP A 233 -7.30 -15.33 -2.25
C ASP A 233 -6.91 -14.14 -1.39
N PHE A 234 -5.72 -13.56 -1.60
CA PHE A 234 -5.30 -12.36 -0.89
C PHE A 234 -6.14 -11.14 -1.25
N VAL A 235 -6.47 -10.92 -2.54
CA VAL A 235 -7.38 -9.84 -2.94
C VAL A 235 -8.77 -10.04 -2.34
N ALA A 236 -9.27 -11.26 -2.28
CA ALA A 236 -10.53 -11.57 -1.60
C ALA A 236 -10.47 -11.29 -0.08
N PHE A 237 -9.33 -11.58 0.57
CA PHE A 237 -9.08 -11.26 1.97
C PHE A 237 -9.08 -9.75 2.23
N LEU A 238 -8.49 -8.96 1.32
CA LEU A 238 -8.49 -7.49 1.39
C LEU A 238 -9.89 -6.90 1.35
N GLY A 239 -10.85 -7.50 0.64
CA GLY A 239 -12.27 -7.12 0.65
C GLY A 239 -13.05 -7.65 1.86
N GLY A 240 -12.42 -8.43 2.74
CA GLY A 240 -13.07 -9.08 3.88
C GLY A 240 -13.14 -8.20 5.14
N PRO A 241 -13.91 -8.66 6.16
CA PRO A 241 -14.19 -7.85 7.37
C PRO A 241 -12.93 -7.57 8.22
N ILE A 242 -11.94 -8.46 8.23
CA ILE A 242 -10.69 -8.27 8.98
C ILE A 242 -9.91 -7.10 8.37
N ALA A 243 -9.71 -7.11 7.06
CA ALA A 243 -9.00 -6.03 6.36
C ALA A 243 -9.77 -4.70 6.46
N THR A 244 -11.10 -4.73 6.29
CA THR A 244 -11.94 -3.53 6.47
C THR A 244 -11.79 -2.91 7.87
N ALA A 245 -11.76 -3.75 8.93
CA ALA A 245 -11.57 -3.28 10.29
C ALA A 245 -10.16 -2.69 10.51
N ALA A 246 -9.11 -3.31 9.98
CA ALA A 246 -7.75 -2.80 10.05
C ALA A 246 -7.60 -1.48 9.30
N MET A 247 -8.19 -1.36 8.10
CA MET A 247 -8.24 -0.11 7.34
C MET A 247 -8.93 1.01 8.14
N ALA A 248 -10.11 0.71 8.74
CA ALA A 248 -10.84 1.68 9.54
C ALA A 248 -10.04 2.15 10.77
N ALA A 249 -9.30 1.25 11.43
CA ALA A 249 -8.43 1.59 12.55
C ALA A 249 -7.29 2.56 12.16
N ARG A 250 -6.93 2.59 10.89
CA ARG A 250 -5.91 3.47 10.31
C ARG A 250 -6.49 4.69 9.59
N GLY A 251 -7.80 4.98 9.77
CA GLY A 251 -8.44 6.20 9.28
C GLY A 251 -8.96 6.13 7.85
N PHE A 252 -8.99 4.94 7.22
CA PHE A 252 -9.65 4.75 5.94
C PHE A 252 -11.17 4.65 6.11
N GLY A 253 -11.90 5.11 5.10
CA GLY A 253 -13.34 4.87 4.96
C GLY A 253 -13.64 3.46 4.40
N PRO A 254 -14.90 2.99 4.54
CA PRO A 254 -15.30 1.69 4.01
C PRO A 254 -15.21 1.63 2.47
N PRO A 255 -15.19 0.41 1.90
CA PRO A 255 -15.29 0.18 0.46
C PRO A 255 -16.52 0.76 -0.18
#